data_b06a417be5a16b6e56b20cba7f08d4c8
#
_entry.id   b06a417be5a16b6e56b20cba7f08d4c8
#
_cell.length_a   1.000
_cell.length_b   1.000
_cell.length_c   1.000
_cell.angle_alpha   90.00
_cell.angle_beta   90.00
_cell.angle_gamma   90.00
#
_symmetry.space_group_name_H-M   'P 1'
#
loop_
_entity.id
_entity.type
_entity.pdbx_description
1 polymer ?
#
loop_
_entity_poly.entity_id
_entity_poly.type
_entity_poly.pdbx_seq_one_letter_code
_entity_poly.pdbx_strand_id
1 'polypeptide(L)'
;ARSESVIMMKQNPLVMIPGPTPVAEPIRQALAGPTYGHTYGPFVAIYKECLQGLKTIFQADHVVAVGGAGTLSMEMGLVNTVKAGESVLVITQGYFGERFVPLAKALGIVPDVLTAPAGERVPLADIEAKLKQNKYAALTLTHVDTSTGVMGQVAEVAALAKKYDTLFILDGVCASAGVPEPMKDLGIDVVITTSQKAFGTPPGLTIVAFNEKALARREQMGTVAGYYVDWKNWLPIMDNPSMYFSTPPVNLIQALAKSVQLILEEGLEARYARHERIARSFRAGLKAIGLELITVADAVAPTLSVIKYPDGLDDVAFRAKMEEYDIVVAGGVGPLKGKIFRVGHMGNICINELVLTLYAVERSLTALGVNVAQGAAVGAAWAEWHKG
;
A
#
# COMPACT_ATOMS: atom_id res chain seq x y z
N ALA A 1 -42.48 -24.68 -19.80
CA ALA A 1 -41.11 -24.49 -20.31
C ALA A 1 -40.19 -24.30 -19.13
N ARG A 2 -39.34 -25.30 -18.82
CA ARG A 2 -38.27 -25.15 -17.84
C ARG A 2 -37.20 -24.27 -18.49
N SER A 3 -36.94 -23.09 -17.95
CA SER A 3 -35.75 -22.31 -18.29
C SER A 3 -34.54 -23.19 -17.95
N GLU A 4 -33.81 -23.64 -18.95
CA GLU A 4 -32.46 -24.15 -18.74
C GLU A 4 -31.64 -23.04 -18.09
N SER A 5 -31.48 -23.11 -16.78
CA SER A 5 -30.46 -22.33 -16.09
C SER A 5 -29.12 -22.86 -16.57
N VAL A 6 -28.53 -22.20 -17.54
CA VAL A 6 -27.12 -22.37 -17.85
C VAL A 6 -26.37 -22.12 -16.53
N ILE A 7 -25.88 -23.17 -15.92
CA ILE A 7 -24.94 -23.05 -14.79
C ILE A 7 -23.65 -22.50 -15.42
N MET A 8 -23.59 -21.20 -15.60
CA MET A 8 -22.30 -20.54 -15.83
C MET A 8 -21.47 -20.79 -14.60
N MET A 9 -20.35 -21.48 -14.76
CA MET A 9 -19.35 -21.51 -13.71
C MET A 9 -18.99 -20.05 -13.43
N LYS A 10 -19.43 -19.53 -12.27
CA LYS A 10 -19.03 -18.21 -11.82
C LYS A 10 -17.50 -18.20 -11.74
N GLN A 11 -16.87 -17.42 -12.57
CA GLN A 11 -15.47 -17.12 -12.41
C GLN A 11 -15.30 -16.36 -11.08
N ASN A 12 -14.14 -16.48 -10.46
CA ASN A 12 -13.84 -15.63 -9.30
C ASN A 12 -13.97 -14.17 -9.71
N PRO A 13 -14.67 -13.34 -8.91
CA PRO A 13 -14.82 -11.93 -9.25
C PRO A 13 -13.46 -11.25 -9.34
N LEU A 14 -13.36 -10.26 -10.22
CA LEU A 14 -12.18 -9.39 -10.29
C LEU A 14 -12.16 -8.45 -9.09
N VAL A 15 -11.15 -8.61 -8.26
CA VAL A 15 -11.00 -7.86 -7.00
C VAL A 15 -10.25 -6.56 -7.28
N MET A 16 -10.99 -5.44 -7.34
CA MET A 16 -10.47 -4.09 -7.61
C MET A 16 -10.51 -3.20 -6.36
N ILE A 17 -10.39 -3.80 -5.18
CA ILE A 17 -10.23 -3.06 -3.92
C ILE A 17 -8.76 -2.60 -3.73
N PRO A 18 -8.48 -1.60 -2.90
CA PRO A 18 -7.10 -1.18 -2.61
C PRO A 18 -6.32 -2.18 -1.73
N GLY A 19 -6.52 -3.46 -1.94
CA GLY A 19 -5.88 -4.59 -1.27
C GLY A 19 -6.82 -5.36 -0.32
N PRO A 20 -6.71 -6.69 -0.36
CA PRO A 20 -5.83 -7.49 -1.24
C PRO A 20 -6.07 -7.27 -2.73
N THR A 21 -4.98 -7.23 -3.49
CA THR A 21 -5.00 -7.02 -4.95
C THR A 21 -4.94 -8.34 -5.71
N PRO A 22 -5.28 -8.39 -7.00
CA PRO A 22 -5.17 -9.59 -7.82
C PRO A 22 -3.77 -10.19 -7.80
N VAL A 23 -3.70 -11.49 -7.64
CA VAL A 23 -2.45 -12.27 -7.63
C VAL A 23 -2.25 -12.90 -9.01
N ALA A 24 -1.13 -12.59 -9.65
CA ALA A 24 -0.79 -13.13 -10.96
C ALA A 24 -0.54 -14.64 -10.90
N GLU A 25 -0.81 -15.35 -12.01
CA GLU A 25 -0.70 -16.82 -12.08
C GLU A 25 0.68 -17.35 -11.65
N PRO A 26 1.84 -16.77 -12.09
CA PRO A 26 3.13 -17.27 -11.63
C PRO A 26 3.35 -17.17 -10.12
N ILE A 27 2.76 -16.16 -9.48
CA ILE A 27 2.82 -15.96 -8.03
C ILE A 27 1.93 -16.99 -7.31
N ARG A 28 0.73 -17.28 -7.86
CA ARG A 28 -0.16 -18.35 -7.34
C ARG A 28 0.51 -19.72 -7.43
N GLN A 29 1.19 -20.01 -8.53
CA GLN A 29 1.94 -21.25 -8.72
C GLN A 29 3.09 -21.38 -7.70
N ALA A 30 3.83 -20.30 -7.44
CA ALA A 30 4.87 -20.28 -6.42
C ALA A 30 4.29 -20.51 -5.00
N LEU A 31 3.14 -19.91 -4.68
CA LEU A 31 2.42 -20.13 -3.43
C LEU A 31 1.96 -21.59 -3.25
N ALA A 32 1.47 -22.21 -4.31
CA ALA A 32 0.98 -23.59 -4.32
C ALA A 32 2.11 -24.64 -4.43
N GLY A 33 3.35 -24.22 -4.55
CA GLY A 33 4.52 -25.08 -4.61
C GLY A 33 4.75 -25.86 -3.30
N PRO A 34 5.74 -26.77 -3.28
CA PRO A 34 6.07 -27.55 -2.09
C PRO A 34 6.40 -26.65 -0.90
N THR A 35 5.92 -27.04 0.29
CA THR A 35 6.35 -26.42 1.54
C THR A 35 7.70 -26.99 1.93
N TYR A 36 8.75 -26.21 1.72
CA TYR A 36 10.11 -26.60 2.08
C TYR A 36 10.35 -26.47 3.60
N GLY A 37 11.30 -27.23 4.12
CA GLY A 37 11.86 -26.92 5.43
C GLY A 37 12.54 -25.55 5.40
N HIS A 38 12.32 -24.73 6.42
CA HIS A 38 12.80 -23.33 6.44
C HIS A 38 14.33 -23.19 6.44
N THR A 39 15.06 -24.24 6.82
CA THR A 39 16.55 -24.31 6.74
C THR A 39 17.06 -25.10 5.53
N TYR A 40 16.16 -25.61 4.69
CA TYR A 40 16.52 -26.38 3.50
C TYR A 40 17.15 -25.47 2.43
N GLY A 41 18.28 -25.87 1.86
CA GLY A 41 19.09 -25.05 0.95
C GLY A 41 18.31 -24.32 -0.17
N PRO A 42 17.43 -25.00 -0.91
CA PRO A 42 16.61 -24.33 -1.94
C PRO A 42 15.73 -23.21 -1.40
N PHE A 43 15.08 -23.36 -0.24
CA PHE A 43 14.30 -22.29 0.37
C PHE A 43 15.18 -21.15 0.87
N VAL A 44 16.32 -21.47 1.47
CA VAL A 44 17.31 -20.48 1.92
C VAL A 44 17.76 -19.60 0.74
N ALA A 45 18.01 -20.20 -0.43
CA ALA A 45 18.37 -19.47 -1.64
C ALA A 45 17.22 -18.54 -2.09
N ILE A 46 16.00 -19.04 -2.19
CA ILE A 46 14.81 -18.25 -2.55
C ILE A 46 14.61 -17.06 -1.60
N TYR A 47 14.76 -17.28 -0.30
CA TYR A 47 14.59 -16.21 0.69
C TYR A 47 15.69 -15.15 0.57
N LYS A 48 16.95 -15.55 0.37
CA LYS A 48 18.07 -14.62 0.13
C LYS A 48 17.82 -13.77 -1.10
N GLU A 49 17.43 -14.36 -2.22
CA GLU A 49 17.11 -13.64 -3.45
C GLU A 49 15.95 -12.64 -3.25
N CYS A 50 14.90 -13.07 -2.54
CA CYS A 50 13.78 -12.21 -2.18
C CYS A 50 14.24 -10.97 -1.37
N LEU A 51 15.02 -11.18 -0.33
CA LEU A 51 15.53 -10.10 0.53
C LEU A 51 16.46 -9.16 -0.24
N GLN A 52 17.32 -9.70 -1.11
CA GLN A 52 18.18 -8.89 -1.97
C GLN A 52 17.37 -8.06 -2.95
N GLY A 53 16.35 -8.65 -3.56
CA GLY A 53 15.44 -7.93 -4.46
C GLY A 53 14.67 -6.80 -3.75
N LEU A 54 14.19 -7.04 -2.53
CA LEU A 54 13.55 -6.00 -1.71
C LEU A 54 14.52 -4.87 -1.37
N LYS A 55 15.78 -5.18 -1.00
CA LYS A 55 16.82 -4.17 -0.79
C LYS A 55 17.03 -3.32 -2.06
N THR A 56 17.02 -3.94 -3.23
CA THR A 56 17.13 -3.23 -4.51
C THR A 56 15.95 -2.31 -4.76
N ILE A 57 14.71 -2.79 -4.56
CA ILE A 57 13.48 -1.99 -4.76
C ILE A 57 13.47 -0.74 -3.88
N PHE A 58 13.87 -0.87 -2.61
CA PHE A 58 13.84 0.23 -1.65
C PHE A 58 15.15 1.02 -1.56
N GLN A 59 16.24 0.57 -2.18
CA GLN A 59 17.61 1.06 -1.91
C GLN A 59 17.92 1.02 -0.41
N ALA A 60 17.54 -0.07 0.27
CA ALA A 60 17.67 -0.23 1.71
C ALA A 60 18.96 -0.97 2.10
N ASP A 61 19.53 -0.61 3.26
CA ASP A 61 20.65 -1.35 3.84
C ASP A 61 20.16 -2.67 4.44
N HIS A 62 19.00 -2.65 5.10
CA HIS A 62 18.40 -3.80 5.77
C HIS A 62 16.92 -3.97 5.40
N VAL A 63 16.47 -5.23 5.36
CA VAL A 63 15.06 -5.59 5.16
C VAL A 63 14.69 -6.73 6.09
N VAL A 64 13.53 -6.62 6.73
CA VAL A 64 12.87 -7.71 7.45
C VAL A 64 11.59 -8.06 6.70
N ALA A 65 11.43 -9.32 6.29
CA ALA A 65 10.24 -9.82 5.61
C ALA A 65 9.76 -11.10 6.34
N VAL A 66 8.70 -10.99 7.14
CA VAL A 66 8.26 -12.02 8.09
C VAL A 66 6.74 -12.18 8.11
N GLY A 67 6.25 -13.22 8.77
CA GLY A 67 4.81 -13.43 8.95
C GLY A 67 4.15 -12.30 9.71
N GLY A 68 3.09 -11.71 9.12
CA GLY A 68 2.35 -10.62 9.73
C GLY A 68 1.51 -9.83 8.72
N ALA A 69 0.97 -8.70 9.16
CA ALA A 69 0.17 -7.79 8.38
C ALA A 69 0.82 -6.40 8.31
N GLY A 70 0.27 -5.50 7.48
CA GLY A 70 0.72 -4.10 7.43
C GLY A 70 0.64 -3.38 8.79
N THR A 71 -0.32 -3.75 9.63
CA THR A 71 -0.41 -3.21 11.00
C THR A 71 0.80 -3.62 11.84
N LEU A 72 1.30 -4.84 11.68
CA LEU A 72 2.53 -5.28 12.35
C LEU A 72 3.75 -4.51 11.83
N SER A 73 3.82 -4.18 10.55
CA SER A 73 4.94 -3.38 10.02
C SER A 73 4.96 -1.97 10.62
N MET A 74 3.79 -1.34 10.83
CA MET A 74 3.68 -0.06 11.54
C MET A 74 4.19 -0.16 12.98
N GLU A 75 3.78 -1.21 13.71
CA GLU A 75 4.24 -1.48 15.07
C GLU A 75 5.75 -1.71 15.13
N MET A 76 6.28 -2.53 14.20
CA MET A 76 7.73 -2.77 14.08
C MET A 76 8.51 -1.48 13.79
N GLY A 77 8.00 -0.61 12.94
CA GLY A 77 8.62 0.68 12.65
C GLY A 77 8.75 1.55 13.90
N LEU A 78 7.68 1.66 14.68
CA LEU A 78 7.66 2.47 15.91
C LEU A 78 8.52 1.85 17.03
N VAL A 79 8.30 0.60 17.36
CA VAL A 79 8.93 -0.04 18.54
C VAL A 79 10.45 -0.13 18.45
N ASN A 80 10.98 -0.16 17.23
CA ASN A 80 12.43 -0.21 16.99
C ASN A 80 13.10 1.16 16.85
N THR A 81 12.34 2.25 16.84
CA THR A 81 12.88 3.60 16.59
C THR A 81 12.52 4.62 17.66
N VAL A 82 11.43 4.39 18.41
CA VAL A 82 10.92 5.33 19.42
C VAL A 82 10.76 4.60 20.76
N LYS A 83 11.38 5.12 21.83
CA LYS A 83 11.24 4.57 23.19
C LYS A 83 9.91 5.01 23.81
N ALA A 84 9.41 4.24 24.76
CA ALA A 84 8.33 4.66 25.63
C ALA A 84 8.72 6.00 26.34
N GLY A 85 7.79 6.94 26.35
CA GLY A 85 7.97 8.30 26.87
C GLY A 85 8.55 9.32 25.89
N GLU A 86 9.13 8.89 24.76
CA GLU A 86 9.54 9.79 23.69
C GLU A 86 8.34 10.18 22.79
N SER A 87 8.49 11.29 22.05
CA SER A 87 7.46 11.80 21.16
C SER A 87 7.69 11.40 19.71
N VAL A 88 6.59 11.11 19.01
CA VAL A 88 6.51 10.90 17.57
C VAL A 88 5.58 11.92 16.93
N LEU A 89 5.99 12.58 15.83
CA LEU A 89 5.11 13.42 15.03
C LEU A 89 4.38 12.56 14.01
N VAL A 90 3.05 12.45 14.13
CA VAL A 90 2.20 11.70 13.21
C VAL A 90 1.58 12.65 12.21
N ILE A 91 1.99 12.54 10.95
CA ILE A 91 1.45 13.32 9.83
C ILE A 91 0.39 12.45 9.15
N THR A 92 -0.89 12.80 9.33
CA THR A 92 -2.01 12.00 8.82
C THR A 92 -2.79 12.75 7.73
N GLN A 93 -3.07 12.02 6.65
CA GLN A 93 -3.84 12.46 5.48
C GLN A 93 -5.08 11.59 5.30
N GLY A 94 -5.42 10.78 6.33
CA GLY A 94 -6.57 9.90 6.34
C GLY A 94 -6.53 8.85 7.43
N TYR A 95 -7.50 7.94 7.37
CA TYR A 95 -7.76 6.91 8.38
C TYR A 95 -6.55 6.00 8.69
N PHE A 96 -5.72 5.70 7.68
CA PHE A 96 -4.59 4.79 7.88
C PHE A 96 -3.40 5.50 8.52
N GLY A 97 -3.17 6.77 8.21
CA GLY A 97 -2.17 7.60 8.92
C GLY A 97 -2.54 7.77 10.40
N GLU A 98 -3.82 7.94 10.73
CA GLU A 98 -4.31 8.05 12.10
C GLU A 98 -4.04 6.78 12.94
N ARG A 99 -3.88 5.62 12.31
CA ARG A 99 -3.60 4.35 13.02
C ARG A 99 -2.30 4.39 13.81
N PHE A 100 -1.32 5.20 13.42
CA PHE A 100 -0.11 5.39 14.21
C PHE A 100 -0.39 5.94 15.62
N VAL A 101 -1.46 6.67 15.82
CA VAL A 101 -1.82 7.26 17.12
C VAL A 101 -2.13 6.20 18.19
N PRO A 102 -3.10 5.29 18.00
CA PRO A 102 -3.34 4.21 18.96
C PRO A 102 -2.15 3.24 19.09
N LEU A 103 -1.40 2.99 18.01
CA LEU A 103 -0.19 2.16 18.06
C LEU A 103 0.87 2.80 18.97
N ALA A 104 1.18 4.09 18.77
CA ALA A 104 2.12 4.82 19.61
C ALA A 104 1.71 4.77 21.09
N LYS A 105 0.43 5.06 21.38
CA LYS A 105 -0.10 5.00 22.75
C LYS A 105 0.03 3.62 23.38
N ALA A 106 -0.25 2.54 22.62
CA ALA A 106 -0.11 1.16 23.09
C ALA A 106 1.35 0.81 23.46
N LEU A 107 2.33 1.45 22.81
CA LEU A 107 3.76 1.30 23.08
C LEU A 107 4.30 2.29 24.12
N GLY A 108 3.43 3.09 24.76
CA GLY A 108 3.83 4.14 25.69
C GLY A 108 4.54 5.33 25.04
N ILE A 109 4.46 5.47 23.73
CA ILE A 109 5.01 6.60 22.95
C ILE A 109 4.01 7.75 22.94
N VAL A 110 4.48 8.99 22.96
CA VAL A 110 3.64 10.20 22.98
C VAL A 110 3.41 10.70 21.54
N PRO A 111 2.22 10.47 20.93
CA PRO A 111 1.95 11.00 19.61
C PRO A 111 1.56 12.48 19.65
N ASP A 112 2.21 13.29 18.82
CA ASP A 112 1.76 14.62 18.42
C ASP A 112 1.25 14.53 16.99
N VAL A 113 0.07 15.09 16.68
CA VAL A 113 -0.66 14.78 15.44
C VAL A 113 -0.90 16.03 14.62
N LEU A 114 -0.57 15.95 13.33
CA LEU A 114 -1.00 16.90 12.30
C LEU A 114 -1.95 16.19 11.35
N THR A 115 -3.15 16.73 11.18
CA THR A 115 -4.21 16.15 10.34
C THR A 115 -4.57 17.11 9.21
N ALA A 116 -4.66 16.58 7.98
CA ALA A 116 -5.21 17.29 6.84
C ALA A 116 -6.72 17.05 6.69
N PRO A 117 -7.47 17.97 6.07
CA PRO A 117 -8.81 17.70 5.59
C PRO A 117 -8.82 16.50 4.62
N ALA A 118 -9.96 15.79 4.54
CA ALA A 118 -10.07 14.63 3.66
C ALA A 118 -9.81 14.99 2.18
N GLY A 119 -8.86 14.33 1.57
CA GLY A 119 -8.45 14.58 0.19
C GLY A 119 -7.31 15.59 0.02
N GLU A 120 -6.81 16.17 1.11
CA GLU A 120 -5.74 17.17 1.10
C GLU A 120 -4.48 16.68 1.81
N ARG A 121 -3.37 17.36 1.59
CA ARG A 121 -2.09 17.16 2.31
C ARG A 121 -1.97 18.07 3.51
N VAL A 122 -1.24 17.63 4.52
CA VAL A 122 -0.78 18.53 5.59
C VAL A 122 0.21 19.54 4.99
N PRO A 123 0.04 20.86 5.20
CA PRO A 123 0.97 21.86 4.70
C PRO A 123 2.39 21.66 5.26
N LEU A 124 3.41 21.77 4.41
CA LEU A 124 4.81 21.62 4.82
C LEU A 124 5.22 22.65 5.88
N ALA A 125 4.64 23.87 5.84
CA ALA A 125 4.88 24.91 6.83
C ALA A 125 4.43 24.48 8.24
N ASP A 126 3.32 23.75 8.36
CA ASP A 126 2.81 23.27 9.63
C ASP A 126 3.69 22.14 10.19
N ILE A 127 4.18 21.26 9.30
CA ILE A 127 5.14 20.19 9.65
C ILE A 127 6.43 20.85 10.18
N GLU A 128 6.98 21.82 9.45
CA GLU A 128 8.19 22.51 9.86
C GLU A 128 8.00 23.29 11.17
N ALA A 129 6.86 23.92 11.38
CA ALA A 129 6.56 24.63 12.63
C ALA A 129 6.60 23.69 13.84
N LYS A 130 6.03 22.49 13.72
CA LYS A 130 6.08 21.45 14.76
C LYS A 130 7.51 21.00 15.04
N LEU A 131 8.30 20.73 14.00
CA LEU A 131 9.70 20.29 14.13
C LEU A 131 10.61 21.36 14.74
N LYS A 132 10.30 22.64 14.54
CA LYS A 132 11.01 23.77 15.20
C LYS A 132 10.71 23.87 16.69
N GLN A 133 9.47 23.60 17.08
CA GLN A 133 9.00 23.81 18.46
C GLN A 133 9.33 22.66 19.38
N ASN A 134 9.40 21.42 18.84
CA ASN A 134 9.54 20.20 19.63
C ASN A 134 10.59 19.28 19.04
N LYS A 135 11.22 18.46 19.90
CA LYS A 135 12.06 17.34 19.47
C LYS A 135 11.21 16.06 19.39
N TYR A 136 11.29 15.38 18.26
CA TYR A 136 10.67 14.09 18.04
C TYR A 136 11.74 13.03 17.78
N ALA A 137 11.57 11.84 18.34
CA ALA A 137 12.44 10.70 18.03
C ALA A 137 12.26 10.26 16.59
N ALA A 138 11.01 10.32 16.10
CA ALA A 138 10.66 10.05 14.71
C ALA A 138 9.46 10.89 14.27
N LEU A 139 9.27 10.99 12.94
CA LEU A 139 8.01 11.39 12.34
C LEU A 139 7.50 10.26 11.42
N THR A 140 6.18 10.17 11.27
CA THR A 140 5.53 9.22 10.36
C THR A 140 4.73 9.97 9.30
N LEU A 141 4.79 9.48 8.06
CA LEU A 141 3.95 9.92 6.95
C LEU A 141 3.43 8.71 6.23
N THR A 142 2.13 8.65 5.95
CA THR A 142 1.57 7.66 5.04
C THR A 142 1.77 8.16 3.60
N HIS A 143 2.56 7.42 2.79
CA HIS A 143 2.88 7.82 1.42
C HIS A 143 1.63 7.94 0.57
N VAL A 144 0.78 6.91 0.60
CA VAL A 144 -0.54 6.93 -0.02
C VAL A 144 -1.56 6.46 1.02
N ASP A 145 -2.43 7.37 1.47
CA ASP A 145 -3.51 6.97 2.39
C ASP A 145 -4.66 6.32 1.61
N THR A 146 -4.89 5.06 1.90
CA THR A 146 -5.88 4.23 1.21
C THR A 146 -7.32 4.70 1.42
N SER A 147 -7.59 5.51 2.43
CA SER A 147 -8.94 6.03 2.71
C SER A 147 -9.29 7.26 1.89
N THR A 148 -8.29 8.06 1.50
CA THR A 148 -8.48 9.36 0.83
C THR A 148 -7.85 9.43 -0.56
N GLY A 149 -6.95 8.50 -0.89
CA GLY A 149 -6.19 8.51 -2.15
C GLY A 149 -5.11 9.60 -2.20
N VAL A 150 -4.82 10.24 -1.08
CA VAL A 150 -3.81 11.31 -1.01
C VAL A 150 -2.42 10.70 -1.02
N MET A 151 -1.58 11.20 -1.93
CA MET A 151 -0.15 10.93 -1.97
C MET A 151 0.63 12.04 -1.26
N GLY A 152 1.40 11.68 -0.24
CA GLY A 152 2.21 12.59 0.57
C GLY A 152 3.44 13.13 -0.18
N GLN A 153 3.95 14.27 0.29
CA GLN A 153 5.14 14.95 -0.22
C GLN A 153 6.40 14.36 0.43
N VAL A 154 6.78 13.14 0.02
CA VAL A 154 7.83 12.34 0.68
C VAL A 154 9.19 13.03 0.65
N ALA A 155 9.60 13.57 -0.49
CA ALA A 155 10.92 14.21 -0.63
C ALA A 155 11.06 15.44 0.27
N GLU A 156 10.03 16.28 0.32
CA GLU A 156 10.01 17.51 1.13
C GLU A 156 9.96 17.18 2.62
N VAL A 157 9.15 16.18 3.01
CA VAL A 157 9.08 15.72 4.41
C VAL A 157 10.41 15.09 4.84
N ALA A 158 11.04 14.29 3.99
CA ALA A 158 12.37 13.73 4.26
C ALA A 158 13.43 14.83 4.45
N ALA A 159 13.40 15.87 3.64
CA ALA A 159 14.30 17.02 3.80
C ALA A 159 14.09 17.75 5.14
N LEU A 160 12.82 17.90 5.58
CA LEU A 160 12.51 18.47 6.89
C LEU A 160 12.98 17.55 8.02
N ALA A 161 12.72 16.23 7.93
CA ALA A 161 13.19 15.26 8.90
C ALA A 161 14.72 15.31 9.10
N LYS A 162 15.46 15.36 7.98
CA LYS A 162 16.92 15.51 7.99
C LYS A 162 17.37 16.82 8.61
N LYS A 163 16.72 17.95 8.26
CA LYS A 163 17.02 19.29 8.78
C LYS A 163 16.89 19.37 10.30
N TYR A 164 15.92 18.68 10.88
CA TYR A 164 15.63 18.71 12.30
C TYR A 164 16.11 17.45 13.05
N ASP A 165 16.97 16.64 12.43
CA ASP A 165 17.54 15.40 12.98
C ASP A 165 16.49 14.47 13.61
N THR A 166 15.40 14.26 12.87
CA THR A 166 14.28 13.38 13.24
C THR A 166 14.29 12.17 12.33
N LEU A 167 14.10 10.95 12.86
CA LEU A 167 13.96 9.75 12.02
C LEU A 167 12.67 9.84 11.19
N PHE A 168 12.77 9.45 9.93
CA PHE A 168 11.61 9.42 9.04
C PHE A 168 11.13 7.99 8.77
N ILE A 169 9.92 7.68 9.25
CA ILE A 169 9.20 6.43 9.01
C ILE A 169 8.14 6.68 7.95
N LEU A 170 8.29 6.08 6.78
CA LEU A 170 7.33 6.14 5.69
C LEU A 170 6.43 4.90 5.70
N ASP A 171 5.13 5.11 5.80
CA ASP A 171 4.14 4.05 5.56
C ASP A 171 3.91 3.91 4.06
N GLY A 172 4.56 2.92 3.45
CA GLY A 172 4.47 2.57 2.05
C GLY A 172 3.41 1.52 1.73
N VAL A 173 2.55 1.13 2.67
CA VAL A 173 1.60 0.02 2.48
C VAL A 173 0.82 0.11 1.18
N CYS A 174 0.31 1.27 0.80
CA CYS A 174 -0.47 1.46 -0.43
C CYS A 174 0.35 2.10 -1.58
N ALA A 175 1.67 2.20 -1.42
CA ALA A 175 2.59 2.83 -2.36
C ALA A 175 3.70 1.88 -2.83
N SER A 176 4.35 1.16 -1.90
CA SER A 176 5.53 0.33 -2.16
C SER A 176 5.36 -0.59 -3.36
N ALA A 177 6.34 -0.59 -4.25
CA ALA A 177 6.35 -1.30 -5.53
C ALA A 177 5.33 -0.80 -6.58
N GLY A 178 4.57 0.26 -6.29
CA GLY A 178 3.69 0.95 -7.24
C GLY A 178 4.05 2.42 -7.43
N VAL A 179 4.76 2.99 -6.43
CA VAL A 179 5.30 4.36 -6.45
C VAL A 179 6.77 4.29 -6.01
N PRO A 180 7.67 5.15 -6.54
CA PRO A 180 9.08 5.17 -6.13
C PRO A 180 9.26 5.50 -4.63
N GLU A 181 10.03 4.66 -3.94
CA GLU A 181 10.44 4.86 -2.54
C GLU A 181 11.95 4.59 -2.37
N PRO A 182 12.82 5.26 -3.14
CA PRO A 182 14.26 5.05 -3.06
C PRO A 182 14.80 5.69 -1.78
N MET A 183 14.93 4.90 -0.73
CA MET A 183 15.25 5.36 0.62
C MET A 183 16.55 6.18 0.67
N LYS A 184 17.58 5.71 -0.03
CA LYS A 184 18.88 6.36 -0.05
C LYS A 184 18.82 7.73 -0.74
N ASP A 185 18.15 7.81 -1.89
CA ASP A 185 18.07 9.04 -2.68
C ASP A 185 17.18 10.10 -2.00
N LEU A 186 16.08 9.67 -1.36
CA LEU A 186 15.15 10.55 -0.69
C LEU A 186 15.49 10.84 0.77
N GLY A 187 16.35 10.04 1.41
CA GLY A 187 16.69 10.20 2.82
C GLY A 187 15.61 9.66 3.77
N ILE A 188 14.95 8.56 3.39
CA ILE A 188 13.97 7.86 4.23
C ILE A 188 14.74 6.90 5.15
N ASP A 189 14.43 6.90 6.44
CA ASP A 189 15.13 6.03 7.40
C ASP A 189 14.46 4.67 7.54
N VAL A 190 13.13 4.60 7.46
CA VAL A 190 12.34 3.36 7.55
C VAL A 190 11.18 3.42 6.55
N VAL A 191 10.99 2.35 5.78
CA VAL A 191 9.76 2.10 5.02
C VAL A 191 9.07 0.88 5.59
N ILE A 192 7.79 1.03 5.93
CA ILE A 192 6.96 -0.10 6.36
C ILE A 192 5.95 -0.43 5.26
N THR A 193 5.76 -1.72 4.98
CA THR A 193 4.81 -2.18 3.96
C THR A 193 4.35 -3.62 4.20
N THR A 194 3.63 -4.20 3.23
CA THR A 194 3.04 -5.54 3.30
C THR A 194 2.85 -6.14 1.91
N SER A 195 2.57 -7.43 1.83
CA SER A 195 2.59 -8.21 0.58
C SER A 195 1.36 -8.03 -0.33
N GLN A 196 0.18 -7.69 0.20
CA GLN A 196 -1.10 -7.78 -0.53
C GLN A 196 -1.52 -6.51 -1.27
N LYS A 197 -0.61 -5.56 -1.47
CA LYS A 197 -0.84 -4.30 -2.19
C LYS A 197 -0.16 -4.36 -3.57
N ALA A 198 0.69 -3.39 -3.90
CA ALA A 198 1.33 -3.39 -5.22
C ALA A 198 2.34 -4.52 -5.44
N PHE A 199 2.82 -5.19 -4.39
CA PHE A 199 3.55 -6.47 -4.57
C PHE A 199 2.67 -7.58 -5.16
N GLY A 200 1.35 -7.49 -5.06
CA GLY A 200 0.42 -8.42 -5.69
C GLY A 200 0.57 -9.87 -5.23
N THR A 201 0.96 -10.07 -3.97
CA THR A 201 1.00 -11.37 -3.30
C THR A 201 -0.16 -11.50 -2.31
N PRO A 202 -0.54 -12.71 -1.89
CA PRO A 202 -1.54 -12.86 -0.84
C PRO A 202 -1.13 -12.14 0.46
N PRO A 203 -2.11 -11.70 1.29
CA PRO A 203 -1.82 -11.14 2.60
C PRO A 203 -1.14 -12.15 3.52
N GLY A 204 -0.33 -11.66 4.44
CA GLY A 204 0.31 -12.49 5.48
C GLY A 204 1.80 -12.21 5.69
N LEU A 205 2.38 -11.22 5.00
CA LEU A 205 3.76 -10.79 5.20
C LEU A 205 3.83 -9.34 5.65
N THR A 206 4.61 -9.11 6.67
CA THR A 206 5.12 -7.81 7.11
C THR A 206 6.47 -7.58 6.46
N ILE A 207 6.68 -6.41 5.88
CA ILE A 207 7.94 -6.00 5.26
C ILE A 207 8.36 -4.67 5.88
N VAL A 208 9.59 -4.59 6.39
CA VAL A 208 10.19 -3.37 6.91
C VAL A 208 11.57 -3.21 6.32
N ALA A 209 11.80 -2.11 5.62
CA ALA A 209 13.10 -1.73 5.08
C ALA A 209 13.66 -0.57 5.90
N PHE A 210 14.95 -0.56 6.23
CA PHE A 210 15.55 0.48 7.04
C PHE A 210 17.04 0.67 6.72
N ASN A 211 17.54 1.87 7.06
CA ASN A 211 18.92 2.25 6.83
C ASN A 211 19.79 2.09 8.11
N GLU A 212 21.10 2.32 7.98
CA GLU A 212 22.06 2.24 9.08
C GLU A 212 21.73 3.23 10.22
N LYS A 213 21.15 4.41 9.92
CA LYS A 213 20.74 5.37 10.96
C LYS A 213 19.64 4.80 11.85
N ALA A 214 18.66 4.15 11.26
CA ALA A 214 17.59 3.48 12.00
C ALA A 214 18.11 2.29 12.79
N LEU A 215 19.04 1.50 12.24
CA LEU A 215 19.67 0.40 12.95
C LEU A 215 20.48 0.90 14.15
N ALA A 216 21.31 1.92 13.98
CA ALA A 216 22.09 2.52 15.09
C ALA A 216 21.16 3.05 16.18
N ARG A 217 20.02 3.66 15.81
CA ARG A 217 18.99 4.06 16.77
C ARG A 217 18.45 2.87 17.55
N ARG A 218 18.12 1.76 16.86
CA ARG A 218 17.63 0.53 17.51
C ARG A 218 18.65 -0.02 18.51
N GLU A 219 19.92 -0.03 18.17
CA GLU A 219 21.00 -0.52 19.04
C GLU A 219 21.12 0.29 20.34
N GLN A 220 20.93 1.61 20.26
CA GLN A 220 20.97 2.51 21.41
C GLN A 220 19.75 2.41 22.34
N MET A 221 18.66 1.77 21.88
CA MET A 221 17.41 1.73 22.66
C MET A 221 17.43 0.71 23.82
N GLY A 222 18.33 -0.27 23.80
CA GLY A 222 18.31 -1.36 24.77
C GLY A 222 17.16 -2.32 24.53
N THR A 223 16.40 -2.67 25.56
CA THR A 223 15.21 -3.53 25.45
C THR A 223 14.03 -2.76 24.87
N VAL A 224 13.30 -3.38 23.96
CA VAL A 224 12.07 -2.84 23.36
C VAL A 224 10.86 -3.67 23.78
N ALA A 225 9.66 -3.08 23.66
CA ALA A 225 8.42 -3.76 23.96
C ALA A 225 8.09 -4.79 22.88
N GLY A 226 8.20 -6.07 23.22
CA GLY A 226 7.89 -7.17 22.32
C GLY A 226 9.11 -7.94 21.84
N TYR A 227 8.95 -9.25 21.71
CA TYR A 227 10.01 -10.18 21.31
C TYR A 227 10.04 -10.41 19.81
N TYR A 228 8.88 -10.69 19.21
CA TYR A 228 8.74 -10.97 17.77
C TYR A 228 9.01 -9.75 16.90
N VAL A 229 8.69 -8.56 17.38
CA VAL A 229 8.80 -7.29 16.64
C VAL A 229 10.21 -6.67 16.67
N ASP A 230 11.11 -7.20 17.48
CA ASP A 230 12.48 -6.69 17.63
C ASP A 230 13.34 -7.06 16.41
N TRP A 231 13.81 -6.07 15.65
CA TRP A 231 14.69 -6.29 14.49
C TRP A 231 15.94 -7.08 14.82
N LYS A 232 16.50 -6.91 16.02
CA LYS A 232 17.73 -7.59 16.43
C LYS A 232 17.60 -9.11 16.43
N ASN A 233 16.40 -9.62 16.68
CA ASN A 233 16.12 -11.06 16.60
C ASN A 233 16.02 -11.57 15.17
N TRP A 234 15.57 -10.71 14.24
CA TRP A 234 15.37 -11.07 12.83
C TRP A 234 16.59 -10.85 11.95
N LEU A 235 17.44 -9.85 12.25
CA LEU A 235 18.60 -9.52 11.42
C LEU A 235 19.52 -10.71 11.14
N PRO A 236 19.87 -11.58 12.11
CA PRO A 236 20.69 -12.76 11.82
C PRO A 236 20.06 -13.70 10.78
N ILE A 237 18.70 -13.80 10.77
CA ILE A 237 17.97 -14.63 9.81
C ILE A 237 17.93 -13.93 8.45
N MET A 238 17.79 -12.61 8.42
CA MET A 238 17.79 -11.83 7.16
C MET A 238 19.16 -11.85 6.48
N ASP A 239 20.24 -11.89 7.26
CA ASP A 239 21.60 -12.06 6.74
C ASP A 239 21.88 -13.51 6.32
N ASN A 240 21.40 -14.48 7.10
CA ASN A 240 21.54 -15.89 6.81
C ASN A 240 20.25 -16.68 7.13
N PRO A 241 19.33 -16.87 6.15
CA PRO A 241 18.08 -17.58 6.35
C PRO A 241 18.19 -19.07 6.75
N SER A 242 19.40 -19.62 6.82
CA SER A 242 19.62 -20.95 7.43
C SER A 242 19.62 -20.93 8.96
N MET A 243 19.71 -19.74 9.56
CA MET A 243 19.59 -19.56 11.01
C MET A 243 18.11 -19.56 11.44
N TYR A 244 17.89 -19.73 12.74
CA TYR A 244 16.54 -19.85 13.30
C TYR A 244 16.29 -18.86 14.42
N PHE A 245 15.20 -18.15 14.32
CA PHE A 245 14.59 -17.39 15.42
C PHE A 245 13.10 -17.77 15.53
N SER A 246 12.39 -17.78 14.39
CA SER A 246 10.99 -18.19 14.27
C SER A 246 10.77 -18.75 12.88
N THR A 247 9.84 -19.70 12.73
CA THR A 247 9.54 -20.31 11.43
C THR A 247 8.87 -19.28 10.50
N PRO A 248 9.48 -18.96 9.35
CA PRO A 248 8.87 -18.06 8.38
C PRO A 248 7.71 -18.75 7.65
N PRO A 249 6.74 -17.97 7.10
CA PRO A 249 5.68 -18.53 6.28
C PRO A 249 6.20 -18.90 4.88
N VAL A 250 6.80 -20.09 4.78
CA VAL A 250 7.59 -20.58 3.64
C VAL A 250 6.93 -20.32 2.29
N ASN A 251 5.68 -20.76 2.09
CA ASN A 251 4.98 -20.60 0.83
C ASN A 251 4.66 -19.14 0.48
N LEU A 252 4.38 -18.28 1.47
CA LEU A 252 4.20 -16.85 1.25
C LEU A 252 5.52 -16.16 0.86
N ILE A 253 6.64 -16.57 1.45
CA ILE A 253 7.97 -16.09 1.05
C ILE A 253 8.30 -16.51 -0.38
N GLN A 254 7.97 -17.74 -0.79
CA GLN A 254 8.12 -18.19 -2.18
C GLN A 254 7.29 -17.33 -3.15
N ALA A 255 6.04 -17.01 -2.76
CA ALA A 255 5.17 -16.14 -3.55
C ALA A 255 5.72 -14.72 -3.65
N LEU A 256 6.22 -14.14 -2.53
CA LEU A 256 6.84 -12.83 -2.52
C LEU A 256 8.13 -12.80 -3.36
N ALA A 257 8.97 -13.83 -3.25
CA ALA A 257 10.18 -13.96 -4.07
C ALA A 257 9.84 -13.94 -5.57
N LYS A 258 8.80 -14.67 -5.98
CA LYS A 258 8.34 -14.65 -7.36
C LYS A 258 7.81 -13.28 -7.78
N SER A 259 7.08 -12.61 -6.92
CA SER A 259 6.61 -11.24 -7.19
C SER A 259 7.79 -10.26 -7.34
N VAL A 260 8.74 -10.29 -6.43
CA VAL A 260 9.95 -9.44 -6.46
C VAL A 260 10.75 -9.68 -7.75
N GLN A 261 10.91 -10.95 -8.16
CA GLN A 261 11.53 -11.31 -9.42
C GLN A 261 10.83 -10.63 -10.61
N LEU A 262 9.50 -10.80 -10.70
CA LEU A 262 8.70 -10.21 -11.79
C LEU A 262 8.74 -8.68 -11.80
N ILE A 263 8.76 -8.04 -10.63
CA ILE A 263 8.89 -6.58 -10.49
C ILE A 263 10.23 -6.11 -11.05
N LEU A 264 11.32 -6.81 -10.73
CA LEU A 264 12.65 -6.45 -11.21
C LEU A 264 12.84 -6.77 -12.70
N GLU A 265 12.21 -7.83 -13.21
CA GLU A 265 12.17 -8.16 -14.65
C GLU A 265 11.37 -7.12 -15.44
N GLU A 266 10.25 -6.62 -14.93
CA GLU A 266 9.51 -5.50 -15.53
C GLU A 266 10.37 -4.23 -15.54
N GLY A 267 11.21 -4.05 -14.54
CA GLY A 267 11.98 -2.85 -14.28
C GLY A 267 11.18 -1.77 -13.52
N LEU A 268 11.81 -1.17 -12.51
CA LEU A 268 11.11 -0.24 -11.60
C LEU A 268 10.53 0.98 -12.32
N GLU A 269 11.29 1.60 -13.21
CA GLU A 269 10.83 2.76 -13.99
C GLU A 269 9.62 2.42 -14.88
N ALA A 270 9.68 1.28 -15.58
CA ALA A 270 8.58 0.82 -16.43
C ALA A 270 7.34 0.51 -15.59
N ARG A 271 7.54 -0.10 -14.41
CA ARG A 271 6.46 -0.41 -13.48
C ARG A 271 5.78 0.84 -12.94
N TYR A 272 6.52 1.83 -12.51
CA TYR A 272 5.97 3.10 -12.02
C TYR A 272 5.24 3.86 -13.13
N ALA A 273 5.82 3.92 -14.32
CA ALA A 273 5.18 4.52 -15.49
C ALA A 273 3.86 3.81 -15.86
N ARG A 274 3.80 2.47 -15.74
CA ARG A 274 2.57 1.70 -15.94
C ARG A 274 1.49 2.06 -14.92
N HIS A 275 1.83 2.19 -13.63
CA HIS A 275 0.88 2.61 -12.59
C HIS A 275 0.32 4.01 -12.87
N GLU A 276 1.18 4.97 -13.23
CA GLU A 276 0.77 6.33 -13.61
C GLU A 276 -0.18 6.31 -14.83
N ARG A 277 0.17 5.56 -15.86
CA ARG A 277 -0.63 5.44 -17.07
C ARG A 277 -2.01 4.83 -16.78
N ILE A 278 -2.07 3.75 -16.00
CA ILE A 278 -3.31 3.13 -15.54
C ILE A 278 -4.16 4.14 -14.77
N ALA A 279 -3.58 4.83 -13.80
CA ALA A 279 -4.27 5.80 -12.97
C ALA A 279 -4.86 6.97 -13.77
N ARG A 280 -4.08 7.55 -14.71
CA ARG A 280 -4.57 8.60 -15.60
C ARG A 280 -5.72 8.12 -16.48
N SER A 281 -5.59 6.93 -17.06
CA SER A 281 -6.61 6.33 -17.91
C SER A 281 -7.91 6.07 -17.13
N PHE A 282 -7.80 5.53 -15.92
CA PHE A 282 -8.95 5.29 -15.07
C PHE A 282 -9.68 6.60 -14.72
N ARG A 283 -8.94 7.61 -14.27
CA ARG A 283 -9.51 8.92 -13.92
C ARG A 283 -10.11 9.64 -15.12
N ALA A 284 -9.53 9.49 -16.31
CA ALA A 284 -10.14 10.02 -17.54
C ALA A 284 -11.50 9.38 -17.82
N GLY A 285 -11.60 8.06 -17.62
CA GLY A 285 -12.87 7.34 -17.73
C GLY A 285 -13.92 7.82 -16.72
N LEU A 286 -13.54 7.94 -15.43
CA LEU A 286 -14.44 8.44 -14.38
C LEU A 286 -14.96 9.85 -14.70
N LYS A 287 -14.07 10.75 -15.10
CA LYS A 287 -14.42 12.13 -15.47
C LYS A 287 -15.40 12.18 -16.64
N ALA A 288 -15.25 11.31 -17.63
CA ALA A 288 -16.13 11.27 -18.81
C ALA A 288 -17.59 10.92 -18.46
N ILE A 289 -17.82 10.27 -17.34
CA ILE A 289 -19.16 9.94 -16.82
C ILE A 289 -19.58 10.79 -15.62
N GLY A 290 -18.88 11.90 -15.38
CA GLY A 290 -19.23 12.88 -14.35
C GLY A 290 -18.89 12.48 -12.92
N LEU A 291 -18.05 11.45 -12.71
CA LEU A 291 -17.58 11.08 -11.37
C LEU A 291 -16.36 11.90 -10.95
N GLU A 292 -16.35 12.31 -9.70
CA GLU A 292 -15.28 13.11 -9.09
C GLU A 292 -14.53 12.35 -8.01
N LEU A 293 -13.25 12.65 -7.86
CA LEU A 293 -12.45 12.20 -6.73
C LEU A 293 -12.65 13.11 -5.51
N ILE A 294 -12.44 12.57 -4.30
CA ILE A 294 -12.30 13.43 -3.11
C ILE A 294 -10.92 14.07 -3.03
N THR A 295 -9.92 13.44 -3.64
CA THR A 295 -8.51 13.85 -3.60
C THR A 295 -8.29 15.07 -4.50
N VAL A 296 -7.63 16.11 -3.98
CA VAL A 296 -7.24 17.28 -4.79
C VAL A 296 -6.27 16.87 -5.91
N ALA A 297 -6.32 17.59 -7.03
CA ALA A 297 -5.71 17.16 -8.29
C ALA A 297 -4.18 16.96 -8.22
N ASP A 298 -3.48 17.73 -7.39
CA ASP A 298 -2.02 17.64 -7.21
C ASP A 298 -1.58 16.59 -6.18
N ALA A 299 -2.55 15.95 -5.49
CA ALA A 299 -2.29 14.94 -4.46
C ALA A 299 -2.78 13.52 -4.83
N VAL A 300 -3.26 13.29 -6.04
CA VAL A 300 -3.76 11.98 -6.46
C VAL A 300 -2.65 10.93 -6.55
N ALA A 301 -2.93 9.73 -6.02
CA ALA A 301 -1.99 8.62 -6.05
C ALA A 301 -2.14 7.77 -7.31
N PRO A 302 -1.05 7.16 -7.84
CA PRO A 302 -1.14 6.26 -8.99
C PRO A 302 -1.64 4.85 -8.64
N THR A 303 -1.79 4.51 -7.36
CA THR A 303 -2.14 3.15 -6.92
C THR A 303 -3.62 2.90 -6.67
N LEU A 304 -4.39 3.95 -6.41
CA LEU A 304 -5.84 3.86 -6.21
C LEU A 304 -6.54 5.18 -6.55
N SER A 305 -7.85 5.09 -6.72
CA SER A 305 -8.75 6.25 -6.81
C SER A 305 -9.86 6.16 -5.77
N VAL A 306 -10.21 7.29 -5.17
CA VAL A 306 -11.27 7.44 -4.16
C VAL A 306 -12.35 8.35 -4.74
N ILE A 307 -13.49 7.77 -5.04
CA ILE A 307 -14.51 8.36 -5.89
C ILE A 307 -15.74 8.75 -5.05
N LYS A 308 -16.22 9.97 -5.20
CA LYS A 308 -17.49 10.42 -4.59
C LYS A 308 -18.67 9.72 -5.25
N TYR A 309 -19.63 9.33 -4.46
CA TYR A 309 -20.93 8.93 -5.02
C TYR A 309 -21.68 10.13 -5.57
N PRO A 310 -22.41 9.97 -6.69
CA PRO A 310 -23.46 10.92 -7.07
C PRO A 310 -24.48 11.10 -5.93
N ASP A 311 -25.07 12.28 -5.82
CA ASP A 311 -26.07 12.59 -4.80
C ASP A 311 -27.22 11.58 -4.82
N GLY A 312 -27.54 11.04 -3.65
CA GLY A 312 -28.61 10.08 -3.46
C GLY A 312 -28.29 8.63 -3.83
N LEU A 313 -27.09 8.33 -4.31
CA LEU A 313 -26.68 6.95 -4.60
C LEU A 313 -26.29 6.20 -3.32
N ASP A 314 -26.91 5.06 -3.11
CA ASP A 314 -26.64 4.21 -1.93
C ASP A 314 -25.37 3.36 -2.15
N ASP A 315 -24.42 3.42 -1.20
CA ASP A 315 -23.15 2.69 -1.22
C ASP A 315 -23.34 1.17 -1.32
N VAL A 316 -24.28 0.63 -0.52
CA VAL A 316 -24.48 -0.83 -0.47
C VAL A 316 -25.09 -1.33 -1.77
N ALA A 317 -26.09 -0.60 -2.29
CA ALA A 317 -26.74 -0.94 -3.56
C ALA A 317 -25.75 -0.85 -4.75
N PHE A 318 -24.90 0.18 -4.78
CA PHE A 318 -23.90 0.32 -5.83
C PHE A 318 -22.87 -0.83 -5.81
N ARG A 319 -22.30 -1.14 -4.66
CA ARG A 319 -21.31 -2.23 -4.54
C ARG A 319 -21.92 -3.60 -4.82
N ALA A 320 -23.14 -3.84 -4.35
CA ALA A 320 -23.88 -5.07 -4.71
C ALA A 320 -24.09 -5.19 -6.23
N LYS A 321 -24.39 -4.07 -6.90
CA LYS A 321 -24.55 -4.05 -8.35
C LYS A 321 -23.22 -4.30 -9.07
N MET A 322 -22.10 -3.78 -8.58
CA MET A 322 -20.76 -4.09 -9.09
C MET A 322 -20.44 -5.59 -8.98
N GLU A 323 -20.80 -6.21 -7.84
CA GLU A 323 -20.62 -7.65 -7.63
C GLU A 323 -21.47 -8.52 -8.56
N GLU A 324 -22.68 -8.07 -8.97
CA GLU A 324 -23.47 -8.74 -10.01
C GLU A 324 -22.75 -8.78 -11.37
N TYR A 325 -21.82 -7.84 -11.60
CA TYR A 325 -20.97 -7.79 -12.79
C TYR A 325 -19.56 -8.38 -12.55
N ASP A 326 -19.42 -9.20 -11.53
CA ASP A 326 -18.18 -9.87 -11.14
C ASP A 326 -17.00 -8.91 -10.85
N ILE A 327 -17.28 -7.67 -10.42
CA ILE A 327 -16.26 -6.70 -9.99
C ILE A 327 -16.49 -6.32 -8.53
N VAL A 328 -15.44 -6.45 -7.71
CA VAL A 328 -15.48 -6.07 -6.29
C VAL A 328 -14.72 -4.78 -6.07
N VAL A 329 -15.40 -3.76 -5.56
CA VAL A 329 -14.82 -2.47 -5.16
C VAL A 329 -15.01 -2.23 -3.66
N ALA A 330 -14.21 -1.36 -3.06
CA ALA A 330 -14.27 -1.09 -1.62
C ALA A 330 -15.15 0.15 -1.32
N GLY A 331 -15.88 0.11 -0.23
CA GLY A 331 -16.56 1.29 0.32
C GLY A 331 -15.62 2.20 1.11
N GLY A 332 -16.13 3.33 1.58
CA GLY A 332 -15.41 4.25 2.47
C GLY A 332 -15.17 3.66 3.86
N VAL A 333 -14.19 4.20 4.57
CA VAL A 333 -13.89 3.88 5.97
C VAL A 333 -13.94 5.13 6.83
N GLY A 334 -14.16 4.95 8.13
CA GLY A 334 -14.27 6.08 9.07
C GLY A 334 -15.33 7.11 8.64
N PRO A 335 -15.02 8.41 8.65
CA PRO A 335 -15.95 9.48 8.29
C PRO A 335 -16.44 9.46 6.82
N LEU A 336 -15.76 8.72 5.95
CA LEU A 336 -16.10 8.59 4.52
C LEU A 336 -17.01 7.40 4.22
N LYS A 337 -17.38 6.60 5.22
CA LYS A 337 -18.30 5.47 5.06
C LYS A 337 -19.63 5.91 4.45
N GLY A 338 -20.05 5.23 3.37
CA GLY A 338 -21.27 5.52 2.65
C GLY A 338 -21.21 6.73 1.71
N LYS A 339 -20.09 7.49 1.68
CA LYS A 339 -19.94 8.71 0.87
C LYS A 339 -19.10 8.52 -0.38
N ILE A 340 -18.26 7.48 -0.39
CA ILE A 340 -17.30 7.21 -1.46
C ILE A 340 -17.17 5.71 -1.70
N PHE A 341 -16.68 5.36 -2.88
CA PHE A 341 -16.10 4.04 -3.12
C PHE A 341 -14.64 4.16 -3.56
N ARG A 342 -13.92 3.07 -3.42
CA ARG A 342 -12.48 3.04 -3.71
C ARG A 342 -12.17 1.93 -4.70
N VAL A 343 -11.35 2.26 -5.68
CA VAL A 343 -10.83 1.30 -6.66
C VAL A 343 -9.32 1.27 -6.56
N GLY A 344 -8.76 0.11 -6.24
CA GLY A 344 -7.32 -0.14 -6.32
C GLY A 344 -6.95 -0.52 -7.75
N HIS A 345 -5.93 0.12 -8.29
CA HIS A 345 -5.43 -0.15 -9.64
C HIS A 345 -3.90 -0.29 -9.64
N MET A 346 -3.41 -1.08 -8.69
CA MET A 346 -1.99 -1.32 -8.44
C MET A 346 -1.59 -2.80 -8.60
N GLY A 347 -0.30 -3.05 -8.66
CA GLY A 347 0.27 -4.39 -8.69
C GLY A 347 0.16 -5.05 -10.05
N ASN A 348 -0.60 -6.13 -10.14
CA ASN A 348 -0.75 -6.95 -11.35
C ASN A 348 -1.90 -6.49 -12.27
N ILE A 349 -2.39 -5.27 -12.10
CA ILE A 349 -3.47 -4.68 -12.90
C ILE A 349 -2.92 -4.16 -14.24
N CYS A 350 -3.68 -4.39 -15.31
CA CYS A 350 -3.41 -3.82 -16.63
C CYS A 350 -4.66 -3.09 -17.17
N ILE A 351 -4.59 -2.65 -18.42
CA ILE A 351 -5.71 -1.92 -19.07
C ILE A 351 -6.98 -2.76 -19.18
N ASN A 352 -6.87 -4.09 -19.29
CA ASN A 352 -8.06 -4.96 -19.43
C ASN A 352 -8.92 -4.94 -18.16
N GLU A 353 -8.31 -5.12 -16.98
CA GLU A 353 -9.02 -5.03 -15.69
C GLU A 353 -9.64 -3.65 -15.49
N LEU A 354 -8.96 -2.60 -15.96
CA LEU A 354 -9.41 -1.23 -15.88
C LEU A 354 -10.69 -1.02 -16.72
N VAL A 355 -10.68 -1.49 -17.98
CA VAL A 355 -11.82 -1.40 -18.90
C VAL A 355 -13.02 -2.17 -18.35
N LEU A 356 -12.81 -3.39 -17.83
CA LEU A 356 -13.87 -4.18 -17.21
C LEU A 356 -14.47 -3.46 -16.01
N THR A 357 -13.63 -2.83 -15.18
CA THR A 357 -14.07 -2.07 -14.00
C THR A 357 -14.91 -0.86 -14.40
N LEU A 358 -14.44 -0.06 -15.37
CA LEU A 358 -15.18 1.12 -15.86
C LEU A 358 -16.52 0.73 -16.51
N TYR A 359 -16.55 -0.35 -17.28
CA TYR A 359 -17.77 -0.89 -17.84
C TYR A 359 -18.78 -1.30 -16.75
N ALA A 360 -18.32 -1.97 -15.69
CA ALA A 360 -19.16 -2.33 -14.56
C ALA A 360 -19.68 -1.10 -13.81
N VAL A 361 -18.85 -0.05 -13.65
CA VAL A 361 -19.26 1.23 -13.04
C VAL A 361 -20.40 1.87 -13.85
N GLU A 362 -20.25 2.02 -15.18
CA GLU A 362 -21.29 2.58 -16.04
C GLU A 362 -22.62 1.80 -15.92
N ARG A 363 -22.55 0.48 -16.00
CA ARG A 363 -23.72 -0.39 -15.87
C ARG A 363 -24.40 -0.27 -14.52
N SER A 364 -23.61 -0.23 -13.45
CA SER A 364 -24.11 -0.13 -12.08
C SER A 364 -24.83 1.19 -11.87
N LEU A 365 -24.26 2.31 -12.32
CA LEU A 365 -24.86 3.64 -12.26
C LEU A 365 -26.17 3.68 -13.04
N THR A 366 -26.19 3.17 -14.28
CA THR A 366 -27.39 3.13 -15.12
C THR A 366 -28.49 2.28 -14.46
N ALA A 367 -28.15 1.11 -13.92
CA ALA A 367 -29.11 0.21 -13.26
C ALA A 367 -29.71 0.83 -11.99
N LEU A 368 -29.03 1.78 -11.37
CA LEU A 368 -29.46 2.52 -10.17
C LEU A 368 -30.08 3.89 -10.52
N GLY A 369 -30.37 4.14 -11.79
CA GLY A 369 -31.08 5.34 -12.25
C GLY A 369 -30.22 6.58 -12.46
N VAL A 370 -28.90 6.46 -12.39
CA VAL A 370 -27.98 7.56 -12.72
C VAL A 370 -27.79 7.62 -14.24
N ASN A 371 -28.07 8.77 -14.84
CA ASN A 371 -27.90 8.95 -16.28
C ASN A 371 -26.42 9.13 -16.63
N VAL A 372 -25.82 8.13 -17.27
CA VAL A 372 -24.44 8.17 -17.77
C VAL A 372 -24.39 7.79 -19.24
N ALA A 373 -23.52 8.43 -20.00
CA ALA A 373 -23.32 8.09 -21.42
C ALA A 373 -22.61 6.73 -21.51
N GLN A 374 -23.31 5.74 -22.06
CA GLN A 374 -22.79 4.37 -22.19
C GLN A 374 -21.56 4.32 -23.09
N GLY A 375 -20.51 3.63 -22.62
CA GLY A 375 -19.23 3.51 -23.31
C GLY A 375 -18.32 4.73 -23.20
N ALA A 376 -18.78 5.83 -22.57
CA ALA A 376 -18.00 7.06 -22.46
C ALA A 376 -16.77 6.88 -21.55
N ALA A 377 -16.91 6.18 -20.43
CA ALA A 377 -15.79 5.91 -19.51
C ALA A 377 -14.73 5.03 -20.18
N VAL A 378 -15.15 3.95 -20.80
CA VAL A 378 -14.24 3.03 -21.50
C VAL A 378 -13.55 3.74 -22.67
N GLY A 379 -14.30 4.52 -23.48
CA GLY A 379 -13.75 5.28 -24.60
C GLY A 379 -12.72 6.33 -24.17
N ALA A 380 -13.00 7.07 -23.11
CA ALA A 380 -12.08 8.08 -22.57
C ALA A 380 -10.82 7.45 -21.96
N ALA A 381 -10.97 6.35 -21.23
CA ALA A 381 -9.83 5.62 -20.67
C ALA A 381 -8.92 5.06 -21.78
N TRP A 382 -9.52 4.50 -22.84
CA TRP A 382 -8.79 4.00 -24.01
C TRP A 382 -8.04 5.11 -24.75
N ALA A 383 -8.70 6.25 -24.97
CA ALA A 383 -8.08 7.41 -25.60
C ALA A 383 -6.89 7.94 -24.77
N GLU A 384 -7.04 8.01 -23.44
CA GLU A 384 -5.95 8.44 -22.53
C GLU A 384 -4.79 7.45 -22.53
N TRP A 385 -5.08 6.15 -22.55
CA TRP A 385 -4.07 5.10 -22.59
C TRP A 385 -3.11 5.23 -23.78
N HIS A 386 -3.58 5.74 -24.90
CA HIS A 386 -2.79 5.88 -26.14
C HIS A 386 -2.07 7.24 -26.28
N LYS A 387 -2.19 8.14 -25.31
CA LYS A 387 -1.46 9.41 -25.34
C LYS A 387 0.02 9.30 -24.91
N GLY A 388 0.49 8.12 -24.52
CA GLY A 388 1.88 7.88 -24.14
C GLY A 388 2.03 7.55 -22.67
#